data_0d7ac9a890a822668d4bc682dd73a2bd
#
_entry.id   0d7ac9a890a822668d4bc682dd73a2bd
#
_cell.length_a   1.000
_cell.length_b   1.000
_cell.length_c   1.000
_cell.angle_alpha   90.00
_cell.angle_beta   90.00
_cell.angle_gamma   90.00
#
_symmetry.space_group_name_H-M   'P 1'
#
loop_
_entity.id
_entity.type
_entity.pdbx_description
1 polymer ?
#
loop_
_entity_poly.entity_id
_entity_poly.type
_entity_poly.pdbx_seq_one_letter_code
_entity_poly.pdbx_strand_id
1 'polypeptide(L)'
;MFYKKNFLENMSQGARLKFIRENKGIELNDIAEYLGYKSNKPIREWENNVKSPDARNLPSLAEAYGVCIDAIKKYDFIDPIDEIYYPMWFEEQFPYYEFDIASCRFGGSPYNINVQNGINEWLEMRKKREKREILDYEYLEWKLHFKLDNIKS
;
A
#
# COMPACT_ATOMS: atom_id res chain seq x y z
N MET A 1 -2.69 21.54 14.55
CA MET A 1 -2.09 22.14 13.34
C MET A 1 -0.95 21.32 12.73
N PHE A 2 -0.16 20.64 13.52
CA PHE A 2 0.90 19.70 13.06
C PHE A 2 0.37 18.47 12.32
N TYR A 3 -0.82 18.00 12.62
CA TYR A 3 -1.39 16.78 12.06
C TYR A 3 -1.79 16.85 10.59
N LYS A 4 -2.21 18.00 10.06
CA LYS A 4 -2.70 18.10 8.68
C LYS A 4 -1.63 17.95 7.60
N LYS A 5 -0.44 18.54 7.83
CA LYS A 5 0.66 18.45 6.87
C LYS A 5 1.24 17.04 6.84
N ASN A 6 1.44 16.44 8.02
CA ASN A 6 1.95 15.09 8.16
C ASN A 6 0.97 14.03 7.63
N PHE A 7 -0.35 14.24 7.74
CA PHE A 7 -1.34 13.32 7.22
C PHE A 7 -1.23 13.17 5.70
N LEU A 8 -1.29 14.27 4.96
CA LEU A 8 -1.22 14.23 3.49
C LEU A 8 0.14 13.73 2.98
N GLU A 9 1.23 14.14 3.63
CA GLU A 9 2.57 13.67 3.29
C GLU A 9 2.71 12.16 3.52
N ASN A 10 2.26 11.65 4.66
CA ASN A 10 2.35 10.23 5.01
C ASN A 10 1.41 9.34 4.17
N MET A 11 0.33 9.89 3.62
CA MET A 11 -0.58 9.19 2.72
C MET A 11 -0.16 9.25 1.24
N SER A 12 0.95 9.91 0.93
CA SER A 12 1.46 10.03 -0.43
C SER A 12 2.05 8.72 -0.96
N GLN A 13 2.10 8.59 -2.27
CA GLN A 13 2.78 7.47 -2.94
C GLN A 13 4.26 7.39 -2.54
N GLY A 14 4.96 8.51 -2.51
CA GLY A 14 6.38 8.54 -2.16
C GLY A 14 6.64 8.10 -0.72
N ALA A 15 5.83 8.54 0.23
CA ALA A 15 5.92 8.10 1.62
C ALA A 15 5.69 6.59 1.75
N ARG A 16 4.75 6.04 1.00
CA ARG A 16 4.46 4.60 0.97
C ARG A 16 5.61 3.80 0.37
N LEU A 17 6.18 4.24 -0.74
CA LEU A 17 7.37 3.63 -1.32
C LEU A 17 8.52 3.58 -0.30
N LYS A 18 8.82 4.71 0.33
CA LYS A 18 9.86 4.80 1.36
C LYS A 18 9.58 3.87 2.54
N PHE A 19 8.37 3.86 3.06
CA PHE A 19 7.96 2.99 4.17
C PHE A 19 8.18 1.51 3.83
N ILE A 20 7.72 1.06 2.67
CA ILE A 20 7.87 -0.33 2.23
C ILE A 20 9.35 -0.69 2.12
N ARG A 21 10.15 0.15 1.46
CA ARG A 21 11.58 -0.07 1.29
C ARG A 21 12.29 -0.21 2.64
N GLU A 22 12.08 0.73 3.55
CA GLU A 22 12.70 0.75 4.87
C GLU A 22 12.29 -0.45 5.72
N ASN A 23 11.01 -0.82 5.72
CA ASN A 23 10.52 -2.00 6.45
C ASN A 23 11.07 -3.31 5.90
N LYS A 24 11.40 -3.38 4.62
CA LYS A 24 12.03 -4.55 4.00
C LYS A 24 13.55 -4.51 4.06
N GLY A 25 14.16 -3.46 4.60
CA GLY A 25 15.60 -3.32 4.71
C GLY A 25 16.31 -3.20 3.37
N ILE A 26 15.65 -2.65 2.35
CA ILE A 26 16.20 -2.50 1.00
C ILE A 26 16.88 -1.13 0.89
N GLU A 27 18.10 -1.10 0.35
CA GLU A 27 18.82 0.13 0.11
C GLU A 27 18.37 0.82 -1.19
N LEU A 28 18.48 2.15 -1.24
CA LEU A 28 18.16 2.92 -2.44
C LEU A 28 18.96 2.48 -3.67
N ASN A 29 20.22 2.13 -3.45
CA ASN A 29 21.11 1.69 -4.51
C ASN A 29 20.71 0.34 -5.09
N ASP A 30 20.17 -0.57 -4.26
CA ASP A 30 19.71 -1.89 -4.72
C ASP A 30 18.53 -1.75 -5.69
N ILE A 31 17.60 -0.84 -5.38
CA ILE A 31 16.48 -0.53 -6.28
C ILE A 31 16.98 0.10 -7.58
N ALA A 32 17.93 1.05 -7.48
CA ALA A 32 18.49 1.71 -8.66
C ALA A 32 19.20 0.70 -9.58
N GLU A 33 20.01 -0.18 -9.01
CA GLU A 33 20.72 -1.23 -9.75
C GLU A 33 19.73 -2.19 -10.41
N TYR A 34 18.72 -2.67 -9.67
CA TYR A 34 17.68 -3.54 -10.21
C TYR A 34 16.96 -2.94 -11.41
N LEU A 35 16.67 -1.64 -11.36
CA LEU A 35 16.01 -0.90 -12.44
C LEU A 35 16.94 -0.42 -13.55
N GLY A 36 18.25 -0.67 -13.44
CA GLY A 36 19.25 -0.26 -14.42
C GLY A 36 19.61 1.24 -14.40
N TYR A 37 19.34 1.92 -13.29
CA TYR A 37 19.74 3.33 -13.12
C TYR A 37 21.20 3.46 -12.66
N LYS A 38 21.89 4.49 -13.16
CA LYS A 38 23.27 4.79 -12.78
C LYS A 38 23.41 5.41 -11.38
N SER A 39 22.33 5.89 -10.81
CA SER A 39 22.27 6.46 -9.46
C SER A 39 20.91 6.27 -8.82
N ASN A 40 20.82 6.43 -7.51
CA ASN A 40 19.57 6.33 -6.78
C ASN A 40 18.69 7.61 -6.83
N LYS A 41 19.11 8.62 -7.61
CA LYS A 41 18.39 9.90 -7.69
C LYS A 41 16.92 9.74 -8.09
N PRO A 42 16.54 8.94 -9.11
CA PRO A 42 15.13 8.75 -9.47
C PRO A 42 14.30 8.20 -8.31
N ILE A 43 14.84 7.22 -7.58
CA ILE A 43 14.13 6.59 -6.47
C ILE A 43 13.90 7.61 -5.35
N ARG A 44 14.91 8.42 -5.01
CA ARG A 44 14.76 9.50 -4.03
C ARG A 44 13.74 10.55 -4.46
N GLU A 45 13.71 10.90 -5.75
CA GLU A 45 12.72 11.84 -6.30
C GLU A 45 11.29 11.28 -6.16
N TRP A 46 11.11 9.96 -6.36
CA TRP A 46 9.81 9.29 -6.15
C TRP A 46 9.41 9.25 -4.68
N GLU A 47 10.32 8.86 -3.78
CA GLU A 47 10.06 8.80 -2.35
C GLU A 47 9.77 10.18 -1.74
N ASN A 48 10.31 11.24 -2.32
CA ASN A 48 10.06 12.62 -1.89
C ASN A 48 8.94 13.33 -2.66
N ASN A 49 8.21 12.61 -3.51
CA ASN A 49 7.11 13.15 -4.34
C ASN A 49 7.54 14.31 -5.28
N VAL A 50 8.81 14.40 -5.63
CA VAL A 50 9.32 15.35 -6.63
C VAL A 50 8.89 14.91 -8.03
N LYS A 51 8.90 13.59 -8.25
CA LYS A 51 8.37 12.91 -9.42
C LYS A 51 7.58 11.67 -8.99
N SER A 52 6.78 11.12 -9.89
CA SER A 52 6.13 9.83 -9.71
C SER A 52 6.78 8.79 -10.62
N PRO A 53 6.83 7.51 -10.18
CA PRO A 53 7.22 6.43 -11.09
C PRO A 53 6.30 6.40 -12.32
N ASP A 54 6.88 6.23 -13.51
CA ASP A 54 6.10 6.02 -14.73
C ASP A 54 5.36 4.67 -14.62
N ALA A 55 4.15 4.60 -15.15
CA ALA A 55 3.35 3.37 -15.15
C ALA A 55 4.09 2.17 -15.76
N ARG A 56 4.98 2.41 -16.73
CA ARG A 56 5.83 1.36 -17.34
C ARG A 56 6.87 0.81 -16.37
N ASN A 57 7.29 1.57 -15.39
CA ASN A 57 8.28 1.16 -14.39
C ASN A 57 7.66 0.45 -13.19
N LEU A 58 6.34 0.55 -12.99
CA LEU A 58 5.67 -0.03 -11.83
C LEU A 58 5.84 -1.55 -11.70
N PRO A 59 5.76 -2.38 -12.76
CA PRO A 59 5.99 -3.81 -12.63
C PRO A 59 7.39 -4.14 -12.10
N SER A 60 8.44 -3.57 -12.70
CA SER A 60 9.82 -3.79 -12.27
C SER A 60 10.09 -3.20 -10.87
N LEU A 61 9.45 -2.07 -10.56
CA LEU A 61 9.55 -1.47 -9.24
C LEU A 61 8.88 -2.36 -8.18
N ALA A 62 7.71 -2.92 -8.46
CA ALA A 62 7.03 -3.88 -7.59
C ALA A 62 7.89 -5.12 -7.32
N GLU A 63 8.53 -5.65 -8.35
CA GLU A 63 9.49 -6.76 -8.20
C GLU A 63 10.68 -6.38 -7.33
N ALA A 64 11.27 -5.20 -7.55
CA ALA A 64 12.39 -4.70 -6.75
C ALA A 64 12.03 -4.54 -5.27
N TYR A 65 10.82 -4.11 -4.97
CA TYR A 65 10.30 -4.02 -3.60
C TYR A 65 9.78 -5.35 -3.05
N GLY A 66 9.57 -6.36 -3.89
CA GLY A 66 8.98 -7.64 -3.50
C GLY A 66 7.52 -7.51 -3.04
N VAL A 67 6.72 -6.75 -3.76
CA VAL A 67 5.30 -6.47 -3.46
C VAL A 67 4.45 -6.53 -4.72
N CYS A 68 3.13 -6.50 -4.59
CA CYS A 68 2.28 -6.36 -5.76
C CYS A 68 2.21 -4.89 -6.24
N ILE A 69 1.84 -4.68 -7.50
CA ILE A 69 1.76 -3.34 -8.10
C ILE A 69 0.76 -2.46 -7.35
N ASP A 70 -0.37 -3.04 -6.91
CA ASP A 70 -1.42 -2.30 -6.19
C ASP A 70 -0.94 -1.73 -4.86
N ALA A 71 0.08 -2.33 -4.24
CA ALA A 71 0.68 -1.79 -3.02
C ALA A 71 1.46 -0.48 -3.25
N ILE A 72 1.99 -0.25 -4.46
CA ILE A 72 2.89 0.87 -4.76
C ILE A 72 2.36 1.88 -5.77
N LYS A 73 1.33 1.53 -6.54
CA LYS A 73 0.74 2.45 -7.52
C LYS A 73 0.11 3.68 -6.86
N LYS A 74 -0.12 4.71 -7.62
CA LYS A 74 -0.92 5.86 -7.19
C LYS A 74 -2.41 5.47 -7.20
N TYR A 75 -3.13 5.78 -6.12
CA TYR A 75 -4.56 5.47 -6.02
C TYR A 75 -5.39 6.60 -6.62
N ASP A 76 -6.31 6.25 -7.50
CA ASP A 76 -7.25 7.16 -8.16
C ASP A 76 -8.72 6.79 -7.89
N PHE A 77 -8.95 5.67 -7.21
CA PHE A 77 -10.28 5.14 -6.88
C PHE A 77 -11.14 4.78 -8.11
N ILE A 78 -10.51 4.63 -9.29
CA ILE A 78 -11.14 4.04 -10.46
C ILE A 78 -11.13 2.52 -10.34
N ASP A 79 -10.01 1.96 -9.89
CA ASP A 79 -9.89 0.55 -9.59
C ASP A 79 -10.45 0.25 -8.18
N PRO A 80 -11.42 -0.67 -8.04
CA PRO A 80 -12.02 -1.01 -6.74
C PRO A 80 -11.01 -1.46 -5.67
N ILE A 81 -9.86 -1.99 -6.05
CA ILE A 81 -8.82 -2.40 -5.09
C ILE A 81 -8.26 -1.20 -4.30
N ASP A 82 -8.31 -0.01 -4.86
CA ASP A 82 -7.85 1.22 -4.19
C ASP A 82 -8.69 1.53 -2.94
N GLU A 83 -9.97 1.12 -2.95
CA GLU A 83 -10.88 1.26 -1.80
C GLU A 83 -10.44 0.42 -0.60
N ILE A 84 -9.60 -0.59 -0.81
CA ILE A 84 -9.06 -1.43 0.25
C ILE A 84 -7.62 -1.01 0.59
N TYR A 85 -6.77 -0.80 -0.40
CA TYR A 85 -5.37 -0.44 -0.15
C TYR A 85 -5.22 0.91 0.54
N TYR A 86 -6.04 1.89 0.20
CA TYR A 86 -5.96 3.21 0.84
C TYR A 86 -6.21 3.15 2.35
N PRO A 87 -7.29 2.55 2.86
CA PRO A 87 -7.48 2.40 4.30
C PRO A 87 -6.51 1.41 4.95
N MET A 88 -6.01 0.39 4.25
CA MET A 88 -4.91 -0.45 4.77
C MET A 88 -3.65 0.37 5.02
N TRP A 89 -3.33 1.29 4.10
CA TRP A 89 -2.21 2.20 4.27
C TRP A 89 -2.45 3.20 5.40
N PHE A 90 -3.67 3.70 5.54
CA PHE A 90 -4.06 4.54 6.66
C PHE A 90 -3.83 3.84 8.00
N GLU A 91 -4.20 2.57 8.13
CA GLU A 91 -3.95 1.78 9.34
C GLU A 91 -2.45 1.69 9.68
N GLU A 92 -1.58 1.53 8.70
CA GLU A 92 -0.13 1.49 8.90
C GLU A 92 0.44 2.84 9.37
N GLN A 93 -0.06 3.95 8.84
CA GLN A 93 0.43 5.28 9.18
C GLN A 93 -0.13 5.82 10.50
N PHE A 94 -1.29 5.36 10.88
CA PHE A 94 -2.01 5.84 12.07
C PHE A 94 -2.47 4.68 12.97
N PRO A 95 -1.54 3.88 13.52
CA PRO A 95 -1.87 2.66 14.26
C PRO A 95 -2.67 2.91 15.55
N TYR A 96 -2.73 4.15 16.02
CA TYR A 96 -3.48 4.52 17.22
C TYR A 96 -4.91 5.01 16.92
N TYR A 97 -5.27 5.13 15.64
CA TYR A 97 -6.62 5.47 15.24
C TYR A 97 -7.47 4.21 15.17
N GLU A 98 -8.51 4.17 15.98
CA GLU A 98 -9.59 3.21 15.79
C GLU A 98 -10.46 3.69 14.64
N PHE A 99 -10.55 2.90 13.59
CA PHE A 99 -11.52 3.11 12.54
C PHE A 99 -12.25 1.82 12.22
N ASP A 100 -13.52 1.95 11.91
CA ASP A 100 -14.37 0.82 11.60
C ASP A 100 -14.17 0.43 10.13
N ILE A 101 -13.38 -0.60 9.91
CA ILE A 101 -13.11 -1.14 8.58
C ILE A 101 -14.41 -1.59 7.89
N ALA A 102 -15.34 -2.17 8.64
CA ALA A 102 -16.60 -2.66 8.09
C ALA A 102 -17.50 -1.52 7.57
N SER A 103 -17.33 -0.32 8.11
CA SER A 103 -18.03 0.90 7.68
C SER A 103 -17.25 1.74 6.66
N CYS A 104 -16.01 1.36 6.32
CA CYS A 104 -15.25 2.02 5.26
C CYS A 104 -15.94 1.83 3.91
N ARG A 105 -16.64 2.86 3.48
CA ARG A 105 -17.30 2.92 2.17
C ARG A 105 -16.80 4.15 1.44
N PHE A 106 -15.96 3.93 0.44
CA PHE A 106 -15.54 4.98 -0.47
C PHE A 106 -16.45 4.95 -1.69
N GLY A 107 -17.12 6.04 -1.94
CA GLY A 107 -18.16 6.35 -2.87
C GLY A 107 -18.30 5.58 -4.17
N GLY A 108 -19.47 5.51 -4.68
CA GLY A 108 -19.83 5.27 -6.06
C GLY A 108 -20.61 3.99 -6.33
N SER A 109 -20.25 2.84 -5.85
CA SER A 109 -21.10 1.65 -5.97
C SER A 109 -21.33 1.03 -4.59
N PRO A 110 -22.57 1.02 -4.11
CA PRO A 110 -22.87 0.49 -2.78
C PRO A 110 -22.63 -1.02 -2.64
N TYR A 111 -22.34 -1.74 -3.72
CA TYR A 111 -22.26 -3.20 -3.71
C TYR A 111 -21.23 -3.76 -4.69
N ASN A 112 -19.96 -3.37 -4.55
CA ASN A 112 -18.93 -4.18 -5.17
C ASN A 112 -18.65 -5.38 -4.25
N ILE A 113 -19.15 -6.55 -4.62
CA ILE A 113 -19.01 -7.78 -3.84
C ILE A 113 -17.55 -8.16 -3.63
N ASN A 114 -16.68 -7.83 -4.56
CA ASN A 114 -15.25 -8.11 -4.46
C ASN A 114 -14.60 -7.25 -3.38
N VAL A 115 -14.96 -5.97 -3.32
CA VAL A 115 -14.50 -5.06 -2.25
C VAL A 115 -15.00 -5.55 -0.90
N GLN A 116 -16.26 -5.94 -0.79
CA GLN A 116 -16.82 -6.48 0.46
C GLN A 116 -16.09 -7.76 0.91
N ASN A 117 -15.80 -8.66 -0.02
CA ASN A 117 -15.04 -9.88 0.28
C ASN A 117 -13.62 -9.55 0.73
N GLY A 118 -12.96 -8.59 0.07
CA GLY A 118 -11.64 -8.12 0.47
C GLY A 118 -11.62 -7.48 1.86
N ILE A 119 -12.63 -6.69 2.20
CA ILE A 119 -12.79 -6.14 3.55
C ILE A 119 -12.98 -7.26 4.59
N ASN A 120 -13.79 -8.27 4.29
CA ASN A 120 -13.99 -9.41 5.17
C ASN A 120 -12.69 -10.18 5.40
N GLU A 121 -11.90 -10.40 4.35
CA GLU A 121 -10.58 -11.04 4.45
C GLU A 121 -9.63 -10.21 5.32
N TRP A 122 -9.62 -8.90 5.12
CA TRP A 122 -8.83 -7.99 5.95
C TRP A 122 -9.22 -8.06 7.42
N LEU A 123 -10.52 -8.06 7.73
CA LEU A 123 -11.02 -8.21 9.10
C LEU A 123 -10.58 -9.53 9.75
N GLU A 124 -10.57 -10.64 9.00
CA GLU A 124 -10.08 -11.93 9.51
C GLU A 124 -8.57 -11.90 9.79
N MET A 125 -7.78 -11.31 8.91
CA MET A 125 -6.34 -11.16 9.12
C MET A 125 -6.02 -10.24 10.30
N ARG A 126 -6.80 -9.17 10.47
CA ARG A 126 -6.68 -8.26 11.63
C ARG A 126 -6.97 -8.98 12.94
N LYS A 127 -8.01 -9.80 12.99
CA LYS A 127 -8.34 -10.64 14.17
C LYS A 127 -7.20 -11.61 14.49
N LYS A 128 -6.59 -12.25 13.50
CA LYS A 128 -5.44 -13.15 13.71
C LYS A 128 -4.27 -12.39 14.35
N ARG A 129 -3.97 -11.17 13.88
CA ARG A 129 -2.94 -10.33 14.49
C ARG A 129 -3.29 -9.96 15.94
N GLU A 130 -4.52 -9.54 16.21
CA GLU A 130 -4.99 -9.19 17.56
C GLU A 130 -4.88 -10.37 18.54
N LYS A 131 -5.17 -11.58 18.07
CA LYS A 131 -5.02 -12.82 18.84
C LYS A 131 -3.58 -13.34 18.89
N ARG A 132 -2.63 -12.65 18.25
CA ARG A 132 -1.23 -13.06 18.12
C ARG A 132 -1.03 -14.43 17.44
N GLU A 133 -1.95 -14.80 16.56
CA GLU A 133 -1.85 -15.98 15.69
C GLU A 133 -0.86 -15.73 14.53
N ILE A 134 -0.66 -14.47 14.17
CA ILE A 134 0.33 -14.01 13.19
C ILE A 134 1.12 -12.83 13.76
N LEU A 135 2.33 -12.63 13.29
CA LEU A 135 3.19 -11.53 13.68
C LEU A 135 2.89 -10.26 12.86
N ASP A 136 3.29 -9.10 13.39
CA ASP A 136 3.03 -7.81 12.71
C ASP A 136 3.65 -7.75 11.32
N TYR A 137 4.85 -8.31 11.12
CA TYR A 137 5.49 -8.35 9.81
C TYR A 137 4.75 -9.29 8.82
N GLU A 138 4.17 -10.39 9.29
CA GLU A 138 3.38 -11.30 8.45
C GLU A 138 2.08 -10.63 8.01
N TYR A 139 1.48 -9.86 8.91
CA TYR A 139 0.31 -9.05 8.60
C TYR A 139 0.61 -7.95 7.58
N LEU A 140 1.74 -7.25 7.71
CA LEU A 140 2.19 -6.26 6.73
C LEU A 140 2.48 -6.92 5.37
N GLU A 141 3.22 -8.03 5.35
CA GLU A 141 3.50 -8.77 4.11
C GLU A 141 2.20 -9.23 3.42
N TRP A 142 1.22 -9.70 4.18
CA TRP A 142 -0.08 -10.03 3.61
C TRP A 142 -0.73 -8.82 2.93
N LYS A 143 -0.75 -7.65 3.56
CA LYS A 143 -1.27 -6.40 2.97
C LYS A 143 -0.55 -6.04 1.67
N LEU A 144 0.78 -6.13 1.66
CA LEU A 144 1.60 -5.75 0.51
C LEU A 144 1.43 -6.70 -0.70
N HIS A 145 0.84 -7.86 -0.51
CA HIS A 145 0.54 -8.85 -1.54
C HIS A 145 -0.96 -9.08 -1.76
N PHE A 146 -1.80 -8.32 -1.08
CA PHE A 146 -3.24 -8.47 -1.18
C PHE A 146 -3.74 -8.25 -2.61
N LYS A 147 -4.64 -9.11 -3.05
CA LYS A 147 -5.32 -9.03 -4.36
C LYS A 147 -6.80 -9.27 -4.17
N LEU A 148 -7.62 -8.53 -4.90
CA LEU A 148 -9.01 -8.91 -5.04
C LEU A 148 -9.09 -10.13 -5.96
N ASP A 149 -9.71 -11.20 -5.47
CA ASP A 149 -10.03 -12.33 -6.33
C ASP A 149 -10.96 -11.86 -7.44
N ASN A 150 -10.50 -11.98 -8.67
CA ASN A 150 -11.37 -11.84 -9.82
C ASN A 150 -12.35 -13.00 -9.74
N ILE A 151 -13.56 -12.75 -9.26
CA ILE A 151 -14.65 -13.69 -9.42
C ILE A 151 -14.81 -13.85 -10.92
N LYS A 152 -14.38 -14.98 -11.43
CA LYS A 152 -14.69 -15.38 -12.78
C LYS A 152 -16.22 -15.36 -12.89
N SER A 153 -16.68 -14.35 -13.60
CA SER A 153 -18.08 -14.28 -14.02
C SER A 153 -18.48 -15.53 -14.82
#